data_7753eb8e347bebac432185b5d41ce6c0
#
_entry.id   7753eb8e347bebac432185b5d41ce6c0
#
_cell.length_a   1.000
_cell.length_b   1.000
_cell.length_c   1.000
_cell.angle_alpha   90.00
_cell.angle_beta   90.00
_cell.angle_gamma   90.00
#
_symmetry.space_group_name_H-M   'P 1'
#
loop_
_entity.id
_entity.type
_entity.pdbx_description
1 polymer ?
#
loop_
_entity_poly.entity_id
_entity_poly.type
_entity_poly.pdbx_seq_one_letter_code
_entity_poly.pdbx_strand_id
1 'polypeptide(L)'
;ETVPVTEVIGYLGEEGENIPTAGAAAPEASPAPAASASNDDDKSDDAYDIVVIGGGPAGYVSAIKAAQLGGKIALVEKSELGGTCLNRGCIPTKTYLHNAEIIENLGHAANRGIIIENPSFSVDMDKVLETKNKVVNTLVGGVAGLLRSYGVDVHKGIGTITKDKNVLVNGSELLETKKIILAG
;
A
#
# COMPACT_ATOMS: atom_id res chain seq x y z
N GLU A 1 8.23 -22.50 -3.02
CA GLU A 1 7.11 -22.62 -2.08
C GLU A 1 6.48 -21.23 -1.93
N THR A 2 5.18 -21.09 -2.18
CA THR A 2 4.45 -19.83 -2.03
C THR A 2 3.86 -19.79 -0.63
N VAL A 3 4.29 -18.81 0.17
CA VAL A 3 3.75 -18.55 1.51
C VAL A 3 2.56 -17.59 1.39
N PRO A 4 1.40 -17.87 2.00
CA PRO A 4 0.26 -16.94 2.03
C PRO A 4 0.66 -15.58 2.60
N VAL A 5 0.09 -14.48 2.06
CA VAL A 5 0.45 -13.09 2.39
C VAL A 5 0.25 -12.71 3.87
N THR A 6 -0.47 -13.53 4.62
CA THR A 6 -0.74 -13.31 6.06
C THR A 6 -0.04 -14.31 6.98
N GLU A 7 0.80 -15.21 6.44
CA GLU A 7 1.49 -16.20 7.23
C GLU A 7 2.76 -15.62 7.86
N VAL A 8 2.97 -15.91 9.15
CA VAL A 8 4.18 -15.48 9.88
C VAL A 8 5.36 -16.30 9.39
N ILE A 9 6.32 -15.65 8.72
CA ILE A 9 7.52 -16.28 8.15
C ILE A 9 8.75 -16.21 9.08
N GLY A 10 8.66 -15.49 10.19
CA GLY A 10 9.74 -15.37 11.15
C GLY A 10 9.42 -14.40 12.28
N TYR A 11 10.22 -14.46 13.32
CA TYR A 11 10.18 -13.56 14.47
C TYR A 11 11.54 -12.92 14.66
N LEU A 12 11.54 -11.67 15.12
CA LEU A 12 12.74 -10.95 15.57
C LEU A 12 12.60 -10.73 17.08
N GLY A 13 13.62 -11.13 17.85
CA GLY A 13 13.65 -10.96 19.29
C GLY A 13 15.08 -10.95 19.83
N GLU A 14 15.26 -10.70 21.10
CA GLU A 14 16.55 -10.76 21.79
C GLU A 14 16.91 -12.21 22.19
N GLU A 15 18.21 -12.46 22.41
CA GLU A 15 18.69 -13.79 22.78
C GLU A 15 18.10 -14.24 24.14
N GLY A 16 17.30 -15.32 24.13
CA GLY A 16 16.61 -15.83 25.31
C GLY A 16 15.15 -15.45 25.43
N GLU A 17 14.60 -14.69 24.49
CA GLU A 17 13.20 -14.37 24.43
C GLU A 17 12.34 -15.58 24.00
N ASN A 18 11.18 -15.76 24.61
CA ASN A 18 10.32 -16.90 24.34
C ASN A 18 9.59 -16.70 23.01
N ILE A 19 10.00 -17.39 21.96
CA ILE A 19 9.42 -17.31 20.63
C ILE A 19 8.15 -18.16 20.59
N PRO A 20 6.97 -17.61 20.21
CA PRO A 20 5.76 -18.39 20.02
C PRO A 20 5.95 -19.44 18.95
N THR A 21 5.58 -20.69 19.22
CA THR A 21 5.61 -21.75 18.22
C THR A 21 4.60 -21.48 17.10
N ALA A 22 4.97 -21.79 15.85
CA ALA A 22 4.13 -21.62 14.68
C ALA A 22 2.73 -22.21 14.89
N GLY A 23 1.70 -21.36 14.85
CA GLY A 23 0.30 -21.72 15.11
C GLY A 23 -0.40 -20.87 16.19
N ALA A 24 0.33 -20.04 16.94
CA ALA A 24 -0.30 -19.07 17.81
C ALA A 24 -0.79 -17.88 16.97
N ALA A 25 -2.05 -17.48 17.16
CA ALA A 25 -2.62 -16.27 16.56
C ALA A 25 -1.68 -15.08 16.83
N ALA A 26 -1.56 -14.18 15.85
CA ALA A 26 -0.80 -12.95 16.00
C ALA A 26 -1.14 -12.30 17.34
N PRO A 27 -0.14 -11.77 18.10
CA PRO A 27 -0.41 -11.13 19.37
C PRO A 27 -1.41 -9.99 19.13
N GLU A 28 -2.51 -10.00 19.89
CA GLU A 28 -3.47 -8.90 19.90
C GLU A 28 -2.69 -7.61 20.16
N ALA A 29 -2.85 -6.65 19.26
CA ALA A 29 -2.23 -5.36 19.39
C ALA A 29 -2.59 -4.77 20.75
N SER A 30 -1.58 -4.50 21.57
CA SER A 30 -1.74 -3.79 22.84
C SER A 30 -2.56 -2.52 22.59
N PRO A 31 -3.60 -2.22 23.37
CA PRO A 31 -4.42 -1.04 23.15
C PRO A 31 -3.52 0.20 23.19
N ALA A 32 -3.48 0.94 22.10
CA ALA A 32 -2.81 2.22 22.04
C ALA A 32 -3.38 3.13 23.15
N PRO A 33 -2.55 4.00 23.77
CA PRO A 33 -3.04 4.94 24.77
C PRO A 33 -4.17 5.78 24.15
N ALA A 34 -5.30 5.83 24.84
CA ALA A 34 -6.49 6.58 24.43
C ALA A 34 -6.08 8.03 24.12
N ALA A 35 -6.17 8.41 22.87
CA ALA A 35 -6.05 9.80 22.45
C ALA A 35 -7.20 10.57 23.13
N SER A 36 -6.88 11.70 23.78
CA SER A 36 -7.86 12.58 24.41
C SER A 36 -8.96 12.94 23.43
N ALA A 37 -10.20 12.61 23.78
CA ALA A 37 -11.40 12.93 23.01
C ALA A 37 -11.49 14.46 22.83
N SER A 38 -11.34 14.92 21.57
CA SER A 38 -11.83 16.21 21.16
C SER A 38 -13.33 16.06 20.86
N ASN A 39 -14.14 17.04 21.26
CA ASN A 39 -15.60 17.05 21.11
C ASN A 39 -16.01 16.82 19.64
N ASP A 40 -16.28 15.59 19.28
CA ASP A 40 -16.82 15.15 17.98
C ASP A 40 -18.29 14.69 18.12
N ASP A 41 -18.98 15.12 19.20
CA ASP A 41 -20.32 14.64 19.59
C ASP A 41 -21.47 15.11 18.67
N ASP A 42 -21.17 15.84 17.58
CA ASP A 42 -22.18 16.44 16.69
C ASP A 42 -22.29 15.74 15.31
N LYS A 43 -21.62 14.60 15.11
CA LYS A 43 -21.67 13.81 13.87
C LYS A 43 -22.59 12.60 14.01
N SER A 44 -23.23 12.17 12.90
CA SER A 44 -24.09 10.99 12.91
C SER A 44 -23.33 9.72 13.29
N ASP A 45 -24.04 8.74 13.90
CA ASP A 45 -23.48 7.42 14.22
C ASP A 45 -22.98 6.66 12.95
N ASP A 46 -23.47 7.08 11.78
CA ASP A 46 -23.07 6.53 10.48
C ASP A 46 -21.84 7.20 9.87
N ALA A 47 -21.35 8.29 10.45
CA ALA A 47 -20.17 9.00 9.95
C ALA A 47 -18.91 8.13 9.98
N TYR A 48 -18.00 8.36 9.04
CA TYR A 48 -16.67 7.77 9.08
C TYR A 48 -15.84 8.37 10.22
N ASP A 49 -15.05 7.54 10.88
CA ASP A 49 -14.07 8.05 11.84
C ASP A 49 -13.00 8.86 11.13
N ILE A 50 -12.55 8.39 9.96
CA ILE A 50 -11.56 9.08 9.14
C ILE A 50 -11.92 8.94 7.67
N VAL A 51 -11.87 10.04 6.92
CA VAL A 51 -11.81 10.03 5.46
C VAL A 51 -10.42 10.43 5.02
N VAL A 52 -9.77 9.58 4.24
CA VAL A 52 -8.45 9.82 3.66
C VAL A 52 -8.60 10.30 2.22
N ILE A 53 -8.05 11.46 1.89
CA ILE A 53 -8.03 12.01 0.52
C ILE A 53 -6.67 11.76 -0.10
N GLY A 54 -6.61 10.90 -1.11
CA GLY A 54 -5.41 10.46 -1.81
C GLY A 54 -5.06 9.01 -1.49
N GLY A 55 -4.96 8.17 -2.53
CA GLY A 55 -4.68 6.73 -2.43
C GLY A 55 -3.22 6.35 -2.69
N GLY A 56 -2.29 7.31 -2.59
CA GLY A 56 -0.85 7.06 -2.65
C GLY A 56 -0.31 6.36 -1.40
N PRO A 57 1.02 6.13 -1.29
CA PRO A 57 1.62 5.39 -0.17
C PRO A 57 1.21 5.92 1.21
N ALA A 58 1.19 7.23 1.42
CA ALA A 58 0.74 7.82 2.67
C ALA A 58 -0.74 7.50 2.95
N GLY A 59 -1.60 7.61 1.92
CA GLY A 59 -3.04 7.45 2.06
C GLY A 59 -3.45 6.01 2.33
N TYR A 60 -3.06 5.05 1.47
CA TYR A 60 -3.49 3.67 1.69
C TYR A 60 -2.89 3.05 2.97
N VAL A 61 -1.65 3.42 3.33
CA VAL A 61 -1.03 2.93 4.57
C VAL A 61 -1.76 3.49 5.80
N SER A 62 -2.08 4.78 5.82
CA SER A 62 -2.83 5.38 6.94
C SER A 62 -4.26 4.85 7.02
N ALA A 63 -4.95 4.63 5.88
CA ALA A 63 -6.28 4.06 5.85
C ALA A 63 -6.30 2.62 6.42
N ILE A 64 -5.39 1.76 5.96
CA ILE A 64 -5.24 0.40 6.48
C ILE A 64 -4.94 0.42 7.98
N LYS A 65 -3.99 1.27 8.40
CA LYS A 65 -3.63 1.34 9.82
C LYS A 65 -4.79 1.82 10.70
N ALA A 66 -5.55 2.81 10.26
CA ALA A 66 -6.72 3.30 10.98
C ALA A 66 -7.83 2.22 11.07
N ALA A 67 -8.05 1.47 9.99
CA ALA A 67 -9.00 0.35 9.98
C ALA A 67 -8.55 -0.79 10.91
N GLN A 68 -7.24 -1.11 10.97
CA GLN A 68 -6.68 -2.07 11.93
C GLN A 68 -6.90 -1.66 13.39
N LEU A 69 -7.02 -0.37 13.66
CA LEU A 69 -7.32 0.18 15.00
C LEU A 69 -8.84 0.22 15.27
N GLY A 70 -9.67 -0.32 14.39
CA GLY A 70 -11.12 -0.46 14.58
C GLY A 70 -11.94 0.71 14.06
N GLY A 71 -11.32 1.68 13.35
CA GLY A 71 -12.05 2.82 12.78
C GLY A 71 -12.86 2.45 11.54
N LYS A 72 -14.00 3.13 11.32
CA LYS A 72 -14.77 3.12 10.07
C LYS A 72 -14.13 4.12 9.09
N ILE A 73 -13.49 3.61 8.03
CA ILE A 73 -12.60 4.40 7.18
C ILE A 73 -13.10 4.45 5.74
N ALA A 74 -13.07 5.65 5.15
CA ALA A 74 -13.18 5.82 3.71
C ALA A 74 -11.88 6.39 3.13
N LEU A 75 -11.56 6.00 1.89
CA LEU A 75 -10.45 6.52 1.12
C LEU A 75 -10.96 7.02 -0.22
N VAL A 76 -10.65 8.28 -0.55
CA VAL A 76 -11.03 8.91 -1.82
C VAL A 76 -9.80 9.03 -2.71
N GLU A 77 -9.84 8.41 -3.90
CA GLU A 77 -8.74 8.48 -4.88
C GLU A 77 -9.28 8.84 -6.27
N LYS A 78 -8.71 9.90 -6.85
CA LYS A 78 -9.17 10.41 -8.16
C LYS A 78 -8.68 9.58 -9.35
N SER A 79 -7.58 8.87 -9.21
CA SER A 79 -6.88 8.18 -10.31
C SER A 79 -6.73 6.69 -9.97
N GLU A 80 -5.50 6.24 -9.72
CA GLU A 80 -5.21 4.86 -9.40
C GLU A 80 -4.66 4.73 -7.96
N LEU A 81 -5.10 3.70 -7.24
CA LEU A 81 -4.53 3.31 -5.98
C LEU A 81 -3.01 3.08 -6.10
N GLY A 82 -2.27 3.39 -5.04
CA GLY A 82 -0.82 3.34 -5.06
C GLY A 82 -0.15 4.64 -5.52
N GLY A 83 -0.94 5.58 -6.08
CA GLY A 83 -0.51 6.92 -6.47
C GLY A 83 0.68 6.92 -7.43
N THR A 84 1.45 8.01 -7.43
CA THR A 84 2.62 8.17 -8.29
C THR A 84 3.65 7.08 -8.08
N CYS A 85 3.90 6.66 -6.86
CA CYS A 85 4.93 5.67 -6.53
C CYS A 85 4.70 4.33 -7.25
N LEU A 86 3.52 3.74 -7.12
CA LEU A 86 3.25 2.43 -7.72
C LEU A 86 3.06 2.53 -9.24
N ASN A 87 2.39 3.57 -9.70
CA ASN A 87 1.94 3.63 -11.10
C ASN A 87 2.95 4.29 -12.04
N ARG A 88 3.69 5.31 -11.58
CA ARG A 88 4.50 6.18 -12.45
C ARG A 88 5.90 6.48 -11.93
N GLY A 89 6.24 6.04 -10.71
CA GLY A 89 7.49 6.39 -10.04
C GLY A 89 8.30 5.17 -9.59
N CYS A 90 8.25 4.87 -8.32
CA CYS A 90 9.16 3.91 -7.66
C CYS A 90 9.14 2.53 -8.33
N ILE A 91 7.98 1.97 -8.57
CA ILE A 91 7.85 0.59 -9.07
C ILE A 91 8.25 0.48 -10.54
N PRO A 92 7.75 1.31 -11.47
CA PRO A 92 8.24 1.33 -12.84
C PRO A 92 9.75 1.49 -12.92
N THR A 93 10.31 2.45 -12.18
CA THR A 93 11.75 2.72 -12.16
C THR A 93 12.55 1.50 -11.67
N LYS A 94 12.13 0.89 -10.54
CA LYS A 94 12.80 -0.31 -10.02
C LYS A 94 12.72 -1.50 -10.97
N THR A 95 11.61 -1.65 -11.68
CA THR A 95 11.44 -2.72 -12.68
C THR A 95 12.43 -2.55 -13.83
N TYR A 96 12.61 -1.33 -14.33
CA TYR A 96 13.59 -1.05 -15.39
C TYR A 96 15.03 -1.19 -14.89
N LEU A 97 15.33 -0.69 -13.69
CA LEU A 97 16.67 -0.82 -13.09
C LEU A 97 17.05 -2.29 -12.88
N HIS A 98 16.11 -3.13 -12.49
CA HIS A 98 16.38 -4.57 -12.34
C HIS A 98 16.77 -5.23 -13.66
N ASN A 99 16.13 -4.85 -14.78
CA ASN A 99 16.54 -5.34 -16.09
C ASN A 99 17.95 -4.84 -16.49
N ALA A 100 18.26 -3.58 -16.19
CA ALA A 100 19.61 -3.03 -16.42
C ALA A 100 20.67 -3.75 -15.58
N GLU A 101 20.37 -4.04 -14.32
CA GLU A 101 21.24 -4.78 -13.40
C GLU A 101 21.54 -6.21 -13.91
N ILE A 102 20.57 -6.89 -14.51
CA ILE A 102 20.78 -8.21 -15.13
C ILE A 102 21.81 -8.09 -16.26
N ILE A 103 21.71 -7.08 -17.12
CA ILE A 103 22.65 -6.85 -18.22
C ILE A 103 24.04 -6.52 -17.68
N GLU A 104 24.14 -5.67 -16.69
CA GLU A 104 25.40 -5.31 -16.04
C GLU A 104 26.07 -6.53 -15.40
N ASN A 105 25.30 -7.37 -14.70
CA ASN A 105 25.80 -8.60 -14.10
C ASN A 105 26.32 -9.59 -15.15
N LEU A 106 25.69 -9.69 -16.31
CA LEU A 106 26.21 -10.50 -17.42
C LEU A 106 27.54 -9.95 -17.93
N GLY A 107 27.71 -8.62 -18.03
CA GLY A 107 28.97 -7.98 -18.40
C GLY A 107 30.12 -8.23 -17.43
N HIS A 108 29.81 -8.43 -16.16
CA HIS A 108 30.77 -8.69 -15.08
C HIS A 108 30.93 -10.18 -14.69
N ALA A 109 30.26 -11.09 -15.39
CA ALA A 109 30.20 -12.52 -15.07
C ALA A 109 31.60 -13.16 -15.02
N ALA A 110 32.53 -12.76 -15.90
CA ALA A 110 33.90 -13.25 -15.94
C ALA A 110 34.65 -12.98 -14.64
N ASN A 111 34.42 -11.87 -13.96
CA ASN A 111 35.06 -11.55 -12.68
C ASN A 111 34.64 -12.51 -11.55
N ARG A 112 33.58 -13.30 -11.76
CA ARG A 112 33.08 -14.32 -10.84
C ARG A 112 33.38 -15.74 -11.32
N GLY A 113 34.22 -15.90 -12.35
CA GLY A 113 34.58 -17.19 -12.94
C GLY A 113 33.50 -17.78 -13.86
N ILE A 114 32.49 -17.00 -14.27
CA ILE A 114 31.47 -17.42 -15.20
C ILE A 114 31.87 -16.94 -16.61
N ILE A 115 32.21 -17.91 -17.48
CA ILE A 115 32.61 -17.63 -18.86
C ILE A 115 31.37 -17.67 -19.74
N ILE A 116 31.07 -16.56 -20.41
CA ILE A 116 29.99 -16.45 -21.40
C ILE A 116 30.65 -16.39 -22.77
N GLU A 117 30.50 -17.46 -23.54
CA GLU A 117 30.94 -17.50 -24.94
C GLU A 117 29.94 -16.79 -25.83
N ASN A 118 30.39 -15.84 -26.65
CA ASN A 118 29.54 -15.01 -27.52
C ASN A 118 28.42 -14.24 -26.79
N PRO A 119 28.70 -13.21 -25.99
CA PRO A 119 27.73 -12.45 -25.24
C PRO A 119 26.94 -11.48 -26.14
N SER A 120 26.25 -12.01 -27.16
CA SER A 120 25.33 -11.21 -27.99
C SER A 120 23.92 -11.31 -27.39
N PHE A 121 23.36 -10.20 -27.02
CA PHE A 121 21.97 -10.11 -26.57
C PHE A 121 21.30 -8.89 -27.19
N SER A 122 19.98 -8.94 -27.29
CA SER A 122 19.15 -7.78 -27.63
C SER A 122 18.13 -7.56 -26.54
N VAL A 123 17.67 -6.32 -26.42
CA VAL A 123 16.61 -5.96 -25.47
C VAL A 123 15.30 -5.81 -26.22
N ASP A 124 14.33 -6.63 -25.89
CA ASP A 124 12.95 -6.50 -26.34
C ASP A 124 12.22 -5.50 -25.43
N MET A 125 12.09 -4.26 -25.91
CA MET A 125 11.46 -3.17 -25.14
C MET A 125 9.96 -3.39 -24.94
N ASP A 126 9.27 -4.07 -25.84
CA ASP A 126 7.84 -4.38 -25.69
C ASP A 126 7.64 -5.36 -24.53
N LYS A 127 8.51 -6.38 -24.43
CA LYS A 127 8.50 -7.33 -23.32
C LYS A 127 8.90 -6.70 -21.99
N VAL A 128 9.85 -5.77 -22.01
CA VAL A 128 10.22 -4.98 -20.82
C VAL A 128 9.03 -4.17 -20.34
N LEU A 129 8.31 -3.51 -21.23
CA LEU A 129 7.13 -2.71 -20.90
C LEU A 129 5.99 -3.59 -20.38
N GLU A 130 5.73 -4.75 -21.00
CA GLU A 130 4.74 -5.72 -20.54
C GLU A 130 5.05 -6.18 -19.11
N THR A 131 6.30 -6.54 -18.84
CA THR A 131 6.74 -6.99 -17.53
C THR A 131 6.54 -5.89 -16.47
N LYS A 132 6.93 -4.66 -16.77
CA LYS A 132 6.70 -3.50 -15.91
C LYS A 132 5.20 -3.32 -15.61
N ASN A 133 4.34 -3.38 -16.63
CA ASN A 133 2.90 -3.23 -16.46
C ASN A 133 2.32 -4.35 -15.58
N LYS A 134 2.77 -5.59 -15.77
CA LYS A 134 2.36 -6.72 -14.93
C LYS A 134 2.70 -6.51 -13.46
N VAL A 135 3.93 -6.06 -13.16
CA VAL A 135 4.37 -5.78 -11.79
C VAL A 135 3.52 -4.67 -11.16
N VAL A 136 3.31 -3.56 -11.87
CA VAL A 136 2.48 -2.45 -11.41
C VAL A 136 1.06 -2.93 -11.10
N ASN A 137 0.41 -3.63 -12.04
CA ASN A 137 -0.96 -4.11 -11.88
C ASN A 137 -1.09 -5.09 -10.69
N THR A 138 -0.09 -5.96 -10.49
CA THR A 138 -0.07 -6.89 -9.36
C THR A 138 -0.04 -6.12 -8.03
N LEU A 139 0.81 -5.11 -7.90
CA LEU A 139 0.94 -4.34 -6.67
C LEU A 139 -0.27 -3.44 -6.41
N VAL A 140 -0.80 -2.78 -7.43
CA VAL A 140 -2.04 -1.98 -7.32
C VAL A 140 -3.22 -2.86 -6.91
N GLY A 141 -3.36 -4.04 -7.53
CA GLY A 141 -4.37 -5.03 -7.15
C GLY A 141 -4.19 -5.53 -5.71
N GLY A 142 -2.96 -5.71 -5.26
CA GLY A 142 -2.63 -6.05 -3.86
C GLY A 142 -3.08 -4.99 -2.87
N VAL A 143 -2.82 -3.69 -3.16
CA VAL A 143 -3.29 -2.58 -2.33
C VAL A 143 -4.82 -2.54 -2.26
N ALA A 144 -5.51 -2.70 -3.41
CA ALA A 144 -6.96 -2.75 -3.46
C ALA A 144 -7.52 -3.94 -2.65
N GLY A 145 -6.87 -5.09 -2.73
CA GLY A 145 -7.21 -6.28 -1.94
C GLY A 145 -7.06 -6.05 -0.45
N LEU A 146 -5.96 -5.43 -0.01
CA LEU A 146 -5.72 -5.10 1.39
C LEU A 146 -6.75 -4.10 1.93
N LEU A 147 -7.01 -3.00 1.23
CA LEU A 147 -8.03 -2.03 1.63
C LEU A 147 -9.38 -2.72 1.85
N ARG A 148 -9.79 -3.57 0.90
CA ARG A 148 -11.04 -4.33 1.00
C ARG A 148 -11.04 -5.31 2.19
N SER A 149 -9.94 -6.01 2.44
CA SER A 149 -9.84 -7.00 3.52
C SER A 149 -9.94 -6.36 4.91
N TYR A 150 -9.54 -5.10 5.03
CA TYR A 150 -9.70 -4.32 6.26
C TYR A 150 -10.98 -3.48 6.31
N GLY A 151 -11.90 -3.65 5.35
CA GLY A 151 -13.18 -2.96 5.35
C GLY A 151 -13.09 -1.46 5.09
N VAL A 152 -12.06 -1.00 4.37
CA VAL A 152 -11.95 0.40 3.94
C VAL A 152 -12.82 0.63 2.72
N ASP A 153 -13.74 1.59 2.80
CA ASP A 153 -14.57 2.00 1.67
C ASP A 153 -13.77 2.89 0.72
N VAL A 154 -13.60 2.43 -0.52
CA VAL A 154 -12.82 3.16 -1.53
C VAL A 154 -13.76 3.86 -2.51
N HIS A 155 -13.72 5.20 -2.50
CA HIS A 155 -14.49 6.07 -3.40
C HIS A 155 -13.58 6.60 -4.51
N LYS A 156 -13.96 6.34 -5.76
CA LYS A 156 -13.20 6.87 -6.91
C LYS A 156 -13.70 8.25 -7.27
N GLY A 157 -12.85 9.25 -7.10
CA GLY A 157 -13.19 10.62 -7.43
C GLY A 157 -12.30 11.67 -6.79
N ILE A 158 -12.66 12.92 -7.03
CA ILE A 158 -12.01 14.08 -6.43
C ILE A 158 -12.69 14.38 -5.10
N GLY A 159 -11.94 14.29 -3.99
CA GLY A 159 -12.40 14.67 -2.67
C GLY A 159 -12.20 16.16 -2.43
N THR A 160 -13.25 16.86 -2.06
CA THR A 160 -13.23 18.29 -1.68
C THR A 160 -13.72 18.43 -0.24
N ILE A 161 -12.97 19.17 0.58
CA ILE A 161 -13.36 19.43 1.96
C ILE A 161 -14.41 20.52 1.98
N THR A 162 -15.53 20.26 2.66
CA THR A 162 -16.61 21.22 2.87
C THR A 162 -16.33 22.16 4.04
N LYS A 163 -17.11 23.25 4.18
CA LYS A 163 -17.02 24.17 5.32
C LYS A 163 -17.28 23.46 6.66
N ASP A 164 -18.14 22.45 6.65
CA ASP A 164 -18.53 21.66 7.82
C ASP A 164 -17.55 20.50 8.10
N LYS A 165 -16.35 20.54 7.49
CA LYS A 165 -15.31 19.52 7.64
C LYS A 165 -15.78 18.10 7.30
N ASN A 166 -16.59 17.97 6.26
CA ASN A 166 -16.92 16.72 5.59
C ASN A 166 -16.17 16.63 4.25
N VAL A 167 -16.26 15.49 3.58
CA VAL A 167 -15.65 15.30 2.26
C VAL A 167 -16.73 15.10 1.21
N LEU A 168 -16.72 15.95 0.18
CA LEU A 168 -17.61 15.84 -0.98
C LEU A 168 -16.83 15.19 -2.13
N VAL A 169 -17.30 14.04 -2.59
CA VAL A 169 -16.70 13.29 -3.70
C VAL A 169 -17.39 13.69 -4.99
N ASN A 170 -16.60 14.11 -5.98
CA ASN A 170 -17.08 14.55 -7.31
C ASN A 170 -18.21 15.62 -7.27
N GLY A 171 -18.28 16.39 -6.20
CA GLY A 171 -19.29 17.45 -6.03
C GLY A 171 -20.72 16.94 -5.74
N SER A 172 -20.94 15.65 -5.52
CA SER A 172 -22.26 15.06 -5.35
C SER A 172 -22.44 14.12 -4.16
N GLU A 173 -21.43 13.32 -3.82
CA GLU A 173 -21.50 12.35 -2.74
C GLU A 173 -20.85 12.92 -1.49
N LEU A 174 -21.65 13.13 -0.43
CA LEU A 174 -21.16 13.65 0.85
C LEU A 174 -20.74 12.50 1.77
N LEU A 175 -19.50 12.50 2.21
CA LEU A 175 -18.98 11.61 3.24
C LEU A 175 -18.85 12.39 4.55
N GLU A 176 -19.74 12.11 5.49
CA GLU A 176 -19.63 12.65 6.84
C GLU A 176 -18.44 11.99 7.57
N THR A 177 -17.62 12.77 8.25
CA THR A 177 -16.43 12.27 8.91
C THR A 177 -16.03 13.08 10.13
N LYS A 178 -15.48 12.40 11.12
CA LYS A 178 -14.93 13.04 12.33
C LYS A 178 -13.55 13.65 12.07
N LYS A 179 -12.73 13.01 11.24
CA LYS A 179 -11.36 13.44 10.94
C LYS A 179 -11.06 13.30 9.44
N ILE A 180 -10.16 14.11 8.93
CA ILE A 180 -9.70 14.06 7.53
C ILE A 180 -8.18 13.93 7.50
N ILE A 181 -7.67 13.02 6.68
CA ILE A 181 -6.25 12.91 6.34
C ILE A 181 -6.07 13.35 4.90
N LEU A 182 -5.20 14.35 4.68
CA LEU A 182 -4.77 14.77 3.35
C LEU A 182 -3.48 14.06 2.97
N ALA A 183 -3.53 13.23 1.92
CA ALA A 183 -2.43 12.40 1.43
C ALA A 183 -2.28 12.44 -0.11
N GLY A 184 -2.66 13.60 -0.71
CA GLY A 184 -2.65 13.84 -2.16
C GLY A 184 -1.28 14.22 -2.72
#